data_5b4e571e5e749430863a39376a4e549f
#
_entry.id   5b4e571e5e749430863a39376a4e549f
#
_cell.length_a   1.000
_cell.length_b   1.000
_cell.length_c   1.000
_cell.angle_alpha   90.00
_cell.angle_beta   90.00
_cell.angle_gamma   90.00
#
_symmetry.space_group_name_H-M   'P 1'
#
loop_
_entity.id
_entity.type
_entity.pdbx_description
1 polymer ?
#
loop_
_entity_poly.entity_id
_entity_poly.type
_entity_poly.pdbx_seq_one_letter_code
_entity_poly.pdbx_strand_id
1 'polypeptide(L)'
;LEFKKIGNEKWSNFCDNKLVFIPSVTTGISYRYAPWGNPEWPRIERNPQQFKERLEFELKYLDKNYRILFITEFNNFFEEALVEPDSKYGFGMLLALKEVLEKYNI
;
A
#
# COMPACT_ATOMS: atom_id res chain seq x y z
N LEU A 1 -8.50 -10.01 -3.25
CA LEU A 1 -8.73 -11.28 -2.53
C LEU A 1 -7.44 -12.09 -2.37
N GLU A 2 -6.67 -12.25 -3.43
CA GLU A 2 -5.42 -13.02 -3.42
C GLU A 2 -4.33 -12.35 -2.57
N PHE A 3 -4.18 -11.04 -2.67
CA PHE A 3 -3.27 -10.26 -1.83
C PHE A 3 -3.52 -10.47 -0.34
N LYS A 4 -4.78 -10.38 0.11
CA LYS A 4 -5.14 -10.57 1.52
C LYS A 4 -4.85 -12.00 2.00
N LYS A 5 -5.06 -12.99 1.16
CA LYS A 5 -4.77 -14.40 1.48
C LYS A 5 -3.27 -14.62 1.68
N ILE A 6 -2.46 -14.21 0.70
CA ILE A 6 -1.00 -14.33 0.75
C ILE A 6 -0.44 -13.54 1.94
N GLY A 7 -0.94 -12.35 2.17
CA GLY A 7 -0.55 -11.52 3.30
C GLY A 7 -0.85 -12.18 4.64
N ASN A 8 -2.06 -12.71 4.84
CA ASN A 8 -2.40 -13.42 6.07
C ASN A 8 -1.45 -14.59 6.35
N GLU A 9 -1.10 -15.36 5.33
CA GLU A 9 -0.20 -16.52 5.48
C GLU A 9 1.24 -16.10 5.79
N LYS A 10 1.79 -15.14 5.04
CA LYS A 10 3.19 -14.74 5.16
C LYS A 10 3.46 -13.85 6.35
N TRP A 11 2.65 -12.82 6.55
CA TRP A 11 2.91 -11.84 7.60
C TRP A 11 2.55 -12.34 8.98
N SER A 12 1.50 -13.16 9.13
CA SER A 12 1.24 -13.86 10.37
C SER A 12 2.41 -14.74 10.78
N ASN A 13 3.04 -15.44 9.84
CA ASN A 13 4.20 -16.27 10.12
C ASN A 13 5.38 -15.46 10.67
N PHE A 14 5.65 -14.28 10.14
CA PHE A 14 6.69 -13.39 10.69
C PHE A 14 6.36 -12.94 12.11
N CYS A 15 5.13 -12.52 12.35
CA CYS A 15 4.68 -12.09 13.68
C CYS A 15 4.71 -13.25 14.69
N ASP A 16 4.28 -14.42 14.30
CA ASP A 16 4.26 -15.63 15.14
C ASP A 16 5.67 -16.10 15.54
N ASN A 17 6.66 -15.86 14.70
CA ASN A 17 8.07 -16.12 15.00
C ASN A 17 8.75 -15.04 15.84
N LYS A 18 8.00 -14.10 16.42
CA LYS A 18 8.48 -12.98 17.24
C LYS A 18 9.48 -12.06 16.51
N LEU A 19 9.40 -12.02 15.21
CA LEU A 19 10.17 -11.07 14.41
C LEU A 19 9.44 -9.72 14.40
N VAL A 20 10.20 -8.66 14.47
CA VAL A 20 9.64 -7.32 14.23
C VAL A 20 9.32 -7.22 12.75
N PHE A 21 8.04 -7.16 12.43
CA PHE A 21 7.55 -6.97 11.09
C PHE A 21 7.07 -5.52 10.90
N ILE A 22 7.65 -4.84 9.94
CA ILE A 22 7.22 -3.48 9.58
C ILE A 22 6.48 -3.58 8.25
N PRO A 23 5.15 -3.44 8.26
CA PRO A 23 4.36 -3.55 7.04
C PRO A 23 4.67 -2.44 6.06
N SER A 24 4.52 -2.75 4.77
CA SER A 24 4.70 -1.81 3.68
C SER A 24 3.54 -1.90 2.71
N VAL A 25 3.00 -0.76 2.32
CA VAL A 25 1.86 -0.66 1.41
C VAL A 25 2.18 0.19 0.19
N THR A 26 1.75 -0.27 -0.97
CA THR A 26 1.79 0.53 -2.21
C THR A 26 0.40 1.07 -2.55
N THR A 27 0.35 2.24 -3.19
CA THR A 27 -0.88 2.78 -3.78
C THR A 27 -1.32 2.00 -5.02
N GLY A 28 -0.35 1.41 -5.72
CA GLY A 28 -0.53 0.63 -6.93
C GLY A 28 0.82 0.36 -7.56
N ILE A 29 0.83 -0.40 -8.63
CA ILE A 29 1.99 -0.57 -9.50
C ILE A 29 1.53 -0.97 -10.89
N SER A 30 2.03 -0.26 -11.90
CA SER A 30 1.76 -0.56 -13.31
C SER A 30 2.93 -0.09 -14.16
N TYR A 31 3.33 -0.91 -15.08
CA TYR A 31 4.46 -0.62 -15.97
C TYR A 31 4.04 -0.05 -17.33
N ARG A 32 2.78 0.37 -17.47
CA ARG A 32 2.24 0.89 -18.73
C ARG A 32 3.03 2.05 -19.32
N TYR A 33 3.52 2.92 -18.45
CA TYR A 33 4.22 4.14 -18.84
C TYR A 33 5.73 4.09 -18.57
N ALA A 34 6.21 2.99 -18.03
CA ALA A 34 7.63 2.80 -17.80
C ALA A 34 8.36 2.49 -19.12
N PRO A 35 9.40 3.24 -19.49
CA PRO A 35 10.16 2.97 -20.72
C PRO A 35 10.75 1.56 -20.81
N TRP A 36 10.99 0.95 -19.65
CA TRP A 36 11.51 -0.41 -19.51
C TRP A 36 10.43 -1.46 -19.27
N GLY A 37 9.18 -1.03 -19.12
CA GLY A 37 8.08 -1.89 -18.74
C GLY A 37 7.41 -2.59 -19.91
N ASN A 38 6.67 -3.64 -19.60
CA ASN A 38 5.77 -4.30 -20.53
C ASN A 38 4.32 -4.10 -20.05
N PRO A 39 3.41 -3.54 -20.86
CA PRO A 39 2.02 -3.32 -20.47
C PRO A 39 1.26 -4.60 -20.08
N GLU A 40 1.74 -5.76 -20.53
CA GLU A 40 1.15 -7.07 -20.23
C GLU A 40 1.58 -7.64 -18.86
N TRP A 41 2.54 -7.02 -18.20
CA TRP A 41 2.95 -7.46 -16.88
C TRP A 41 1.82 -7.29 -15.86
N PRO A 42 1.75 -8.17 -14.87
CA PRO A 42 0.79 -8.04 -13.77
C PRO A 42 0.87 -6.67 -13.13
N ARG A 43 -0.27 -6.12 -12.77
CA ARG A 43 -0.36 -4.80 -12.15
C ARG A 43 -1.33 -4.77 -10.98
N ILE A 44 -1.12 -3.83 -10.09
CA ILE A 44 -2.05 -3.44 -9.04
C ILE A 44 -2.59 -2.06 -9.43
N GLU A 45 -3.85 -1.99 -9.79
CA GLU A 45 -4.47 -0.72 -10.17
C GLU A 45 -4.45 0.26 -8.99
N ARG A 46 -4.01 1.48 -9.28
CA ARG A 46 -4.04 2.57 -8.31
C ARG A 46 -5.45 3.14 -8.22
N ASN A 47 -6.01 3.09 -7.01
CA ASN A 47 -7.35 3.58 -6.73
C ASN A 47 -7.44 3.97 -5.24
N PRO A 48 -7.99 5.13 -4.87
CA PRO A 48 -8.07 5.57 -3.48
C PRO A 48 -8.76 4.58 -2.55
N GLN A 49 -9.86 3.98 -2.99
CA GLN A 49 -10.59 3.00 -2.18
C GLN A 49 -9.77 1.72 -1.95
N GLN A 50 -9.14 1.20 -2.99
CA GLN A 50 -8.28 0.02 -2.88
C GLN A 50 -7.02 0.30 -2.04
N PHE A 51 -6.46 1.50 -2.14
CA PHE A 51 -5.36 1.93 -1.29
C PHE A 51 -5.76 1.96 0.18
N LYS A 52 -6.93 2.52 0.48
CA LYS A 52 -7.51 2.51 1.82
C LYS A 52 -7.65 1.09 2.38
N GLU A 53 -8.20 0.17 1.59
CA GLU A 53 -8.36 -1.24 1.98
C GLU A 53 -7.01 -1.93 2.24
N ARG A 54 -5.98 -1.63 1.44
CA ARG A 54 -4.63 -2.14 1.68
C ARG A 54 -4.02 -1.58 2.95
N LEU A 55 -4.15 -0.28 3.18
CA LEU A 55 -3.71 0.37 4.43
C LEU A 55 -4.37 -0.30 5.66
N GLU A 56 -5.69 -0.43 5.64
CA GLU A 56 -6.44 -1.06 6.74
C GLU A 56 -6.03 -2.52 6.97
N PHE A 57 -5.69 -3.22 5.91
CA PHE A 57 -5.20 -4.59 6.00
C PHE A 57 -3.82 -4.64 6.67
N GLU A 58 -2.88 -3.80 6.23
CA GLU A 58 -1.51 -3.78 6.76
C GLU A 58 -1.45 -3.31 8.22
N LEU A 59 -2.34 -2.42 8.63
CA LEU A 59 -2.42 -1.94 10.02
C LEU A 59 -2.70 -3.06 11.03
N LYS A 60 -3.25 -4.19 10.61
CA LYS A 60 -3.46 -5.36 11.47
C LYS A 60 -2.14 -5.98 11.94
N TYR A 61 -1.09 -5.78 11.17
CA TYR A 61 0.25 -6.32 11.43
C TYR A 61 1.22 -5.27 11.99
N LEU A 62 0.70 -4.09 12.32
CA LEU A 62 1.50 -3.02 12.90
C LEU A 62 2.06 -3.46 14.25
N ASP A 63 3.38 -3.40 14.39
CA ASP A 63 4.03 -3.69 15.66
C ASP A 63 3.58 -2.70 16.74
N LYS A 64 3.21 -3.22 17.90
CA LYS A 64 2.63 -2.41 18.99
C LYS A 64 3.63 -1.46 19.62
N ASN A 65 4.91 -1.78 19.57
CA ASN A 65 5.97 -0.98 20.19
C ASN A 65 6.51 0.06 19.22
N TYR A 66 6.80 -0.34 17.99
CA TYR A 66 7.41 0.56 17.00
C TYR A 66 6.39 1.38 16.23
N ARG A 67 5.21 0.82 15.92
CA ARG A 67 4.10 1.50 15.24
C ARG A 67 4.54 2.19 13.93
N ILE A 68 5.32 1.49 13.13
CA ILE A 68 5.84 1.97 11.86
C ILE A 68 5.18 1.23 10.71
N LEU A 69 4.71 1.96 9.71
CA LEU A 69 4.22 1.47 8.45
C LEU A 69 4.90 2.27 7.33
N PHE A 70 5.43 1.58 6.34
CA PHE A 70 5.98 2.22 5.16
C PHE A 70 4.93 2.36 4.06
N ILE A 71 4.91 3.51 3.42
CA ILE A 71 4.22 3.69 2.14
C ILE A 71 5.30 3.68 1.07
N THR A 72 5.22 2.70 0.20
CA THR A 72 6.16 2.55 -0.89
C THR A 72 5.85 3.58 -1.95
N GLU A 73 6.82 4.44 -2.23
CA GLU A 73 6.82 5.42 -3.30
C GLU A 73 5.77 6.54 -3.16
N PHE A 74 6.27 7.74 -3.00
CA PHE A 74 5.43 8.94 -2.90
C PHE A 74 5.05 9.49 -4.28
N ASN A 75 5.96 9.42 -5.24
CA ASN A 75 5.84 10.11 -6.54
C ASN A 75 6.44 9.34 -7.73
N ASN A 76 6.30 8.03 -7.75
CA ASN A 76 6.75 7.23 -8.89
C ASN A 76 5.70 7.23 -10.00
N PHE A 77 5.77 8.22 -10.89
CA PHE A 77 4.85 8.36 -12.02
C PHE A 77 5.00 7.28 -13.08
N PHE A 78 6.21 6.76 -13.28
CA PHE A 78 6.47 5.74 -14.29
C PHE A 78 5.77 4.41 -14.00
N GLU A 79 5.68 4.06 -12.74
CA GLU A 79 5.06 2.82 -12.28
C GLU A 79 3.67 3.05 -11.67
N GLU A 80 3.13 4.24 -11.82
CA GLU A 80 1.83 4.62 -11.25
C GLU A 80 1.72 4.35 -9.72
N ALA A 81 2.84 4.39 -9.02
CA ALA A 81 2.92 4.20 -7.57
C ALA A 81 3.13 5.56 -6.90
N LEU A 82 2.05 6.28 -6.66
CA LEU A 82 2.14 7.63 -6.12
C LEU A 82 1.01 7.96 -5.12
N VAL A 83 1.39 8.71 -4.10
CA VAL A 83 0.48 9.34 -3.14
C VAL A 83 0.30 10.81 -3.47
N GLU A 84 1.30 11.41 -4.12
CA GLU A 84 1.29 12.79 -4.57
C GLU A 84 0.01 13.10 -5.39
N PRO A 85 -0.60 14.26 -5.20
CA PRO A 85 -1.76 14.67 -6.00
C PRO A 85 -1.48 14.66 -7.50
N ASP A 86 -2.42 14.13 -8.26
CA ASP A 86 -2.30 14.00 -9.71
C ASP A 86 -3.61 14.36 -10.43
N SER A 87 -3.55 14.41 -11.75
CA SER A 87 -4.70 14.78 -12.58
C SER A 87 -5.82 13.74 -12.59
N LYS A 88 -5.53 12.47 -12.23
CA LYS A 88 -6.53 11.39 -12.25
C LYS A 88 -7.37 11.35 -10.98
N TYR A 89 -6.74 11.50 -9.82
CA TYR A 89 -7.42 11.36 -8.54
C TYR A 89 -7.33 12.60 -7.64
N GLY A 90 -6.65 13.67 -8.11
CA GLY A 90 -6.43 14.85 -7.28
C GLY A 90 -5.79 14.48 -5.94
N PHE A 91 -6.40 14.88 -4.85
CA PHE A 91 -5.97 14.55 -3.49
C PHE A 91 -6.45 13.20 -2.98
N GLY A 92 -7.10 12.39 -3.83
CA GLY A 92 -7.79 11.16 -3.39
C GLY A 92 -6.92 10.18 -2.59
N MET A 93 -5.64 10.00 -2.96
CA MET A 93 -4.74 9.13 -2.23
C MET A 93 -4.38 9.67 -0.84
N LEU A 94 -4.11 10.96 -0.75
CA LEU A 94 -3.83 11.63 0.53
C LEU A 94 -5.05 11.64 1.45
N LEU A 95 -6.24 11.84 0.90
CA LEU A 95 -7.47 11.78 1.66
C LEU A 95 -7.74 10.37 2.17
N ALA A 96 -7.52 9.35 1.35
CA ALA A 96 -7.63 7.95 1.77
C ALA A 96 -6.66 7.62 2.92
N LEU A 97 -5.42 8.08 2.82
CA LEU A 97 -4.42 7.94 3.88
C LEU A 97 -4.90 8.64 5.16
N LYS A 98 -5.30 9.90 5.06
CA LYS A 98 -5.78 10.69 6.18
C LYS A 98 -6.95 10.01 6.90
N GLU A 99 -7.96 9.56 6.17
CA GLU A 99 -9.14 8.89 6.74
C GLU A 99 -8.75 7.64 7.54
N VAL A 100 -7.81 6.84 7.01
CA VAL A 100 -7.34 5.64 7.72
C VAL A 100 -6.57 6.01 8.98
N LEU A 101 -5.65 6.96 8.91
CA LEU A 101 -4.90 7.41 10.08
C LEU A 101 -5.80 7.96 11.19
N GLU A 102 -6.78 8.76 10.83
CA GLU A 102 -7.78 9.30 11.78
C GLU A 102 -8.63 8.19 12.40
N LYS A 103 -9.14 7.26 11.58
CA LYS A 103 -9.95 6.12 12.02
C LYS A 103 -9.24 5.24 13.04
N TYR A 104 -7.96 5.01 12.87
CA TYR A 104 -7.15 4.14 13.73
C TYR A 104 -6.33 4.90 14.77
N ASN A 105 -6.52 6.21 14.85
CA ASN A 105 -5.85 7.08 15.83
C ASN A 105 -4.32 6.96 15.78
N ILE A 106 -3.81 7.05 14.58
CA ILE A 106 -2.36 6.94 14.31
C ILE A 106 -1.76 8.31 14.00
#